data_15934d342d7c1f871c591c849149ec60
#
_entry.id   15934d342d7c1f871c591c849149ec60
#
_cell.length_a   1.000
_cell.length_b   1.000
_cell.length_c   1.000
_cell.angle_alpha   90.00
_cell.angle_beta   90.00
_cell.angle_gamma   90.00
#
_symmetry.space_group_name_H-M   'P 1'
#
loop_
_entity.id
_entity.type
_entity.pdbx_description
1 polymer ?
#
loop_
_entity_poly.entity_id
_entity_poly.type
_entity_poly.pdbx_seq_one_letter_code
_entity_poly.pdbx_strand_id
1 'polypeptide(L)'
;MDSRRPTERSFPTANAQIHLETDAARRLIMRARLTKDFTFEAAQTLPKAPEGHKCRRMHGHSFKVEVSVEGEVDPAVGWIYDHANISVAMKPLLKILDHAYINDIEGLQNPTIENMAEWFWKKLEPLCPGLCEIVVHETATARCIYRGQ
;
A
#
# COMPACT_ATOMS: atom_id res chain seq x y z
N MET A 1 45.79 47.19 33.88
CA MET A 1 46.14 45.78 33.54
C MET A 1 44.86 45.07 33.20
N ASP A 2 44.51 45.02 31.93
CA ASP A 2 43.28 44.39 31.43
C ASP A 2 43.69 43.09 30.72
N SER A 3 43.42 41.94 31.39
CA SER A 3 43.72 40.62 30.87
C SER A 3 42.45 39.99 30.31
N ARG A 4 42.11 40.27 29.05
CA ARG A 4 41.06 39.53 28.32
C ARG A 4 41.63 38.22 27.88
N ARG A 5 41.06 37.09 28.42
CA ARG A 5 41.31 35.73 27.90
C ARG A 5 40.58 35.56 26.58
N PRO A 6 41.15 34.87 25.60
CA PRO A 6 40.46 34.51 24.36
C PRO A 6 39.43 33.43 24.66
N THR A 7 38.21 33.58 24.13
CA THR A 7 37.16 32.54 24.14
C THR A 7 37.57 31.43 23.18
N GLU A 8 37.81 30.21 23.72
CA GLU A 8 38.00 28.99 22.94
C GLU A 8 36.74 28.72 22.13
N ARG A 9 36.84 28.74 20.84
CA ARG A 9 35.81 28.19 19.92
C ARG A 9 35.98 26.71 19.94
N SER A 10 35.02 26.02 20.56
CA SER A 10 34.91 24.57 20.50
C SER A 10 34.47 24.14 19.07
N PHE A 11 35.35 23.45 18.37
CA PHE A 11 34.99 22.80 17.13
C PHE A 11 34.19 21.53 17.44
N PRO A 12 33.12 21.21 16.68
CA PRO A 12 32.38 19.96 16.88
C PRO A 12 33.29 18.77 16.60
N THR A 13 33.20 17.73 17.42
CA THR A 13 33.98 16.52 17.28
C THR A 13 33.67 15.80 15.97
N ALA A 14 34.63 15.09 15.39
CA ALA A 14 34.47 14.37 14.12
C ALA A 14 33.22 13.44 14.10
N ASN A 15 32.85 12.85 15.24
CA ASN A 15 31.63 12.06 15.36
C ASN A 15 30.34 12.85 15.18
N ALA A 16 30.29 14.10 15.66
CA ALA A 16 29.11 14.98 15.49
C ALA A 16 28.98 15.42 14.03
N GLN A 17 30.09 15.65 13.33
CA GLN A 17 30.09 15.97 11.90
C GLN A 17 29.63 14.80 11.03
N ILE A 18 30.08 13.58 11.31
CA ILE A 18 29.64 12.37 10.59
C ILE A 18 28.14 12.13 10.79
N HIS A 19 27.59 12.34 11.99
CA HIS A 19 26.15 12.20 12.23
C HIS A 19 25.32 13.30 11.53
N LEU A 20 25.83 14.53 11.47
CA LEU A 20 25.16 15.62 10.76
C LEU A 20 25.18 15.44 9.24
N GLU A 21 26.27 14.92 8.67
CA GLU A 21 26.38 14.62 7.22
C GLU A 21 25.50 13.45 6.82
N THR A 22 25.39 12.40 7.65
CA THR A 22 24.49 11.26 7.39
C THR A 22 23.03 11.65 7.52
N ASP A 23 22.65 12.52 8.45
CA ASP A 23 21.27 13.00 8.62
C ASP A 23 20.88 14.00 7.53
N ALA A 24 21.82 14.86 7.09
CA ALA A 24 21.62 15.76 5.94
C ALA A 24 21.52 14.98 4.61
N ALA A 25 22.34 13.95 4.41
CA ALA A 25 22.25 13.06 3.24
C ALA A 25 20.91 12.27 3.24
N ARG A 26 20.44 11.82 4.40
CA ARG A 26 19.13 11.18 4.55
C ARG A 26 17.96 12.10 4.21
N ARG A 27 18.07 13.41 4.45
CA ARG A 27 17.06 14.42 4.09
C ARG A 27 16.99 14.72 2.58
N LEU A 28 17.99 14.31 1.81
CA LEU A 28 18.05 14.52 0.36
C LEU A 28 17.51 13.33 -0.44
N ILE A 29 17.21 12.19 0.21
CA ILE A 29 16.65 11.03 -0.48
C ILE A 29 15.14 11.27 -0.67
N MET A 30 14.74 11.35 -1.94
CA MET A 30 13.34 11.46 -2.30
C MET A 30 12.59 10.20 -1.87
N ARG A 31 11.51 10.36 -1.11
CA ARG A 31 10.54 9.30 -0.82
C ARG A 31 9.28 9.53 -1.64
N ALA A 32 8.72 8.46 -2.15
CA ALA A 32 7.50 8.53 -2.95
C ALA A 32 6.57 7.35 -2.63
N ARG A 33 5.30 7.52 -2.98
CA ARG A 33 4.30 6.45 -3.01
C ARG A 33 3.88 6.30 -4.46
N LEU A 34 3.87 5.07 -4.94
CA LEU A 34 3.38 4.66 -6.24
C LEU A 34 2.11 3.86 -6.06
N THR A 35 1.04 4.25 -6.75
CA THR A 35 -0.24 3.53 -6.73
C THR A 35 -0.55 3.03 -8.13
N LYS A 36 -1.02 1.79 -8.22
CA LYS A 36 -1.50 1.20 -9.47
C LYS A 36 -2.92 0.67 -9.32
N ASP A 37 -3.77 0.98 -10.29
CA ASP A 37 -5.18 0.65 -10.31
C ASP A 37 -5.44 -0.59 -11.15
N PHE A 38 -6.41 -1.41 -10.69
CA PHE A 38 -6.91 -2.59 -11.36
C PHE A 38 -8.43 -2.64 -11.25
N THR A 39 -9.09 -3.20 -12.23
CA THR A 39 -10.55 -3.37 -12.23
C THR A 39 -10.92 -4.80 -12.57
N PHE A 40 -12.06 -5.26 -12.05
CA PHE A 40 -12.68 -6.53 -12.40
C PHE A 40 -14.19 -6.48 -12.14
N GLU A 41 -14.93 -7.30 -12.87
CA GLU A 41 -16.36 -7.47 -12.71
C GLU A 41 -16.62 -8.80 -11.98
N ALA A 42 -17.44 -8.78 -10.93
CA ALA A 42 -17.73 -10.02 -10.19
C ALA A 42 -19.08 -9.97 -9.49
N ALA A 43 -19.64 -11.16 -9.27
CA ALA A 43 -20.85 -11.36 -8.48
C ALA A 43 -20.52 -11.79 -7.05
N GLN A 44 -21.39 -11.43 -6.12
CA GLN A 44 -21.24 -11.78 -4.70
C GLN A 44 -22.57 -11.84 -3.97
N THR A 45 -22.54 -12.46 -2.79
CA THR A 45 -23.53 -12.30 -1.72
C THR A 45 -22.80 -11.98 -0.43
N LEU A 46 -23.47 -11.29 0.51
CA LEU A 46 -22.95 -11.07 1.87
C LEU A 46 -23.76 -11.94 2.85
N PRO A 47 -23.40 -13.23 3.05
CA PRO A 47 -24.21 -14.17 3.84
C PRO A 47 -24.30 -13.79 5.32
N LYS A 48 -23.30 -13.06 5.85
CA LYS A 48 -23.28 -12.60 7.25
C LYS A 48 -23.98 -11.24 7.46
N ALA A 49 -24.49 -10.61 6.41
CA ALA A 49 -25.31 -9.40 6.55
C ALA A 49 -26.59 -9.72 7.34
N PRO A 50 -27.19 -8.75 8.07
CA PRO A 50 -28.44 -8.94 8.81
C PRO A 50 -29.56 -9.52 7.94
N GLU A 51 -30.50 -10.23 8.58
CA GLU A 51 -31.66 -10.76 7.87
C GLU A 51 -32.45 -9.64 7.18
N GLY A 52 -32.92 -9.90 5.95
CA GLY A 52 -33.59 -8.90 5.12
C GLY A 52 -32.65 -7.91 4.41
N HIS A 53 -31.34 -7.92 4.69
CA HIS A 53 -30.41 -7.02 4.02
C HIS A 53 -30.30 -7.34 2.52
N LYS A 54 -30.37 -6.30 1.66
CA LYS A 54 -30.35 -6.45 0.20
C LYS A 54 -29.14 -7.23 -0.33
N CYS A 55 -27.96 -7.04 0.29
CA CYS A 55 -26.71 -7.68 -0.15
C CYS A 55 -26.63 -9.18 0.16
N ARG A 56 -27.59 -9.77 0.89
CA ARG A 56 -27.73 -11.22 0.99
C ARG A 56 -28.18 -11.86 -0.32
N ARG A 57 -28.82 -11.11 -1.20
CA ARG A 57 -29.16 -11.56 -2.54
C ARG A 57 -27.95 -11.48 -3.44
N MET A 58 -27.87 -12.36 -4.45
CA MET A 58 -26.82 -12.30 -5.46
C MET A 58 -26.89 -10.97 -6.20
N HIS A 59 -25.76 -10.29 -6.30
CA HIS A 59 -25.59 -9.03 -7.02
C HIS A 59 -24.14 -8.92 -7.49
N GLY A 60 -23.84 -7.96 -8.34
CA GLY A 60 -22.51 -7.74 -8.88
C GLY A 60 -22.09 -6.29 -8.81
N HIS A 61 -20.79 -6.09 -8.90
CA HIS A 61 -20.14 -4.78 -8.93
C HIS A 61 -19.00 -4.74 -9.93
N SER A 62 -18.73 -3.53 -10.43
CA SER A 62 -17.47 -3.18 -11.06
C SER A 62 -16.49 -2.77 -9.98
N PHE A 63 -15.69 -3.71 -9.52
CA PHE A 63 -14.69 -3.47 -8.49
C PHE A 63 -13.48 -2.73 -9.06
N LYS A 64 -12.90 -1.83 -8.24
CA LYS A 64 -11.59 -1.25 -8.50
C LYS A 64 -10.71 -1.52 -7.29
N VAL A 65 -9.45 -1.92 -7.53
CA VAL A 65 -8.44 -2.14 -6.50
C VAL A 65 -7.25 -1.24 -6.78
N GLU A 66 -6.84 -0.46 -5.78
CA GLU A 66 -5.61 0.31 -5.82
C GLU A 66 -4.56 -0.39 -4.94
N VAL A 67 -3.39 -0.63 -5.51
CA VAL A 67 -2.24 -1.21 -4.82
C VAL A 67 -1.16 -0.16 -4.71
N SER A 68 -0.80 0.22 -3.50
CA SER A 68 0.21 1.25 -3.23
C SER A 68 1.45 0.67 -2.58
N VAL A 69 2.60 1.01 -3.11
CA VAL A 69 3.91 0.77 -2.51
C VAL A 69 4.59 2.10 -2.19
N GLU A 70 5.37 2.15 -1.13
CA GLU A 70 6.15 3.35 -0.78
C GLU A 70 7.59 3.00 -0.44
N GLY A 71 8.50 3.95 -0.66
CA GLY A 71 9.92 3.77 -0.39
C GLY A 71 10.76 4.95 -0.81
N GLU A 72 12.05 4.75 -0.71
CA GLU A 72 13.05 5.70 -1.20
C GLU A 72 13.23 5.52 -2.70
N VAL A 73 13.33 6.63 -3.43
CA VAL A 73 13.60 6.62 -4.88
C VAL A 73 15.06 6.27 -5.08
N ASP A 74 15.35 5.19 -5.80
CA ASP A 74 16.70 4.85 -6.22
C ASP A 74 17.20 5.91 -7.23
N PRO A 75 18.24 6.67 -6.90
CA PRO A 75 18.74 7.75 -7.78
C PRO A 75 19.34 7.22 -9.09
N ALA A 76 19.71 5.95 -9.15
CA ALA A 76 20.28 5.36 -10.35
C ALA A 76 19.25 5.10 -11.45
N VAL A 77 18.00 4.76 -11.05
CA VAL A 77 16.91 4.42 -11.99
C VAL A 77 15.72 5.39 -11.91
N GLY A 78 15.60 6.18 -10.82
CA GLY A 78 14.59 7.23 -10.67
C GLY A 78 13.22 6.72 -10.22
N TRP A 79 13.10 5.51 -9.65
CA TRP A 79 11.85 4.97 -9.12
C TRP A 79 12.03 4.27 -7.77
N ILE A 80 10.92 4.04 -7.05
CA ILE A 80 10.90 3.26 -5.80
C ILE A 80 10.71 1.76 -6.09
N TYR A 81 9.97 1.45 -7.16
CA TYR A 81 9.59 0.10 -7.54
C TYR A 81 9.06 0.09 -8.98
N ASP A 82 9.41 -0.94 -9.75
CA ASP A 82 8.84 -1.09 -11.08
C ASP A 82 7.36 -1.52 -10.97
N HIS A 83 6.45 -0.63 -11.39
CA HIS A 83 5.01 -0.88 -11.35
C HIS A 83 4.56 -2.07 -12.21
N ALA A 84 5.39 -2.53 -13.16
CA ALA A 84 5.12 -3.74 -13.92
C ALA A 84 5.09 -4.98 -13.01
N ASN A 85 5.92 -5.02 -11.97
CA ASN A 85 5.93 -6.10 -10.99
C ASN A 85 4.64 -6.17 -10.18
N ILE A 86 3.99 -5.04 -9.90
CA ILE A 86 2.65 -5.02 -9.28
C ILE A 86 1.64 -5.70 -10.22
N SER A 87 1.71 -5.43 -11.52
CA SER A 87 0.85 -6.08 -12.51
C SER A 87 1.06 -7.58 -12.58
N VAL A 88 2.32 -8.03 -12.51
CA VAL A 88 2.66 -9.46 -12.49
C VAL A 88 2.07 -10.14 -11.24
N ALA A 89 2.19 -9.51 -10.06
CA ALA A 89 1.63 -10.04 -8.82
C ALA A 89 0.09 -10.07 -8.83
N MET A 90 -0.57 -9.05 -9.40
CA MET A 90 -2.03 -8.94 -9.47
C MET A 90 -2.66 -9.87 -10.52
N LYS A 91 -1.96 -10.17 -11.61
CA LYS A 91 -2.52 -10.94 -12.75
C LYS A 91 -3.18 -12.27 -12.35
N PRO A 92 -2.56 -13.15 -11.53
CA PRO A 92 -3.22 -14.39 -11.11
C PRO A 92 -4.45 -14.14 -10.23
N LEU A 93 -4.47 -13.08 -9.42
CA LEU A 93 -5.60 -12.72 -8.56
C LEU A 93 -6.77 -12.23 -9.41
N LEU A 94 -6.52 -11.36 -10.38
CA LEU A 94 -7.55 -10.90 -11.31
C LEU A 94 -8.15 -12.05 -12.12
N LYS A 95 -7.33 -13.03 -12.53
CA LYS A 95 -7.80 -14.18 -13.29
C LYS A 95 -8.83 -15.03 -12.54
N ILE A 96 -8.75 -15.11 -11.21
CA ILE A 96 -9.71 -15.87 -10.40
C ILE A 96 -10.90 -15.04 -9.93
N LEU A 97 -10.77 -13.69 -9.94
CA LEU A 97 -11.82 -12.78 -9.47
C LEU A 97 -12.72 -12.31 -10.61
N ASP A 98 -12.12 -12.00 -11.77
CA ASP A 98 -12.87 -11.41 -12.87
C ASP A 98 -13.91 -12.37 -13.45
N HIS A 99 -15.16 -11.91 -13.54
CA HIS A 99 -16.33 -12.71 -13.97
C HIS A 99 -16.61 -13.95 -13.10
N ALA A 100 -16.21 -13.91 -11.82
CA ALA A 100 -16.41 -14.99 -10.87
C ALA A 100 -17.57 -14.69 -9.88
N TYR A 101 -18.02 -15.75 -9.18
CA TYR A 101 -18.76 -15.63 -7.93
C TYR A 101 -17.77 -15.66 -6.78
N ILE A 102 -17.55 -14.49 -6.16
CA ILE A 102 -16.43 -14.26 -5.22
C ILE A 102 -16.53 -15.19 -4.00
N ASN A 103 -17.73 -15.53 -3.56
CA ASN A 103 -17.95 -16.39 -2.40
C ASN A 103 -17.36 -17.81 -2.53
N ASP A 104 -17.09 -18.28 -3.76
CA ASP A 104 -16.46 -19.58 -4.03
C ASP A 104 -14.93 -19.53 -3.89
N ILE A 105 -14.35 -18.34 -3.75
CA ILE A 105 -12.91 -18.16 -3.63
C ILE A 105 -12.48 -18.38 -2.19
N GLU A 106 -11.45 -19.18 -1.99
CA GLU A 106 -10.89 -19.45 -0.65
C GLU A 106 -10.47 -18.16 0.07
N GLY A 107 -11.00 -17.98 1.29
CA GLY A 107 -10.78 -16.80 2.11
C GLY A 107 -11.76 -15.65 1.84
N LEU A 108 -12.66 -15.79 0.84
CA LEU A 108 -13.66 -14.78 0.46
C LEU A 108 -15.12 -15.27 0.57
N GLN A 109 -15.41 -16.20 1.48
CA GLN A 109 -16.78 -16.73 1.69
C GLN A 109 -17.76 -15.66 2.18
N ASN A 110 -17.28 -14.56 2.74
CA ASN A 110 -18.06 -13.35 3.06
C ASN A 110 -17.32 -12.10 2.52
N PRO A 111 -17.47 -11.78 1.23
CA PRO A 111 -16.60 -10.85 0.51
C PRO A 111 -17.01 -9.39 0.70
N THR A 112 -17.03 -8.91 1.95
CA THR A 112 -17.09 -7.47 2.19
C THR A 112 -15.82 -6.82 1.66
N ILE A 113 -15.86 -5.53 1.32
CA ILE A 113 -14.68 -4.83 0.82
C ILE A 113 -13.53 -4.80 1.83
N GLU A 114 -13.83 -4.89 3.13
CA GLU A 114 -12.85 -5.02 4.20
C GLU A 114 -12.13 -6.38 4.13
N ASN A 115 -12.89 -7.48 4.02
CA ASN A 115 -12.33 -8.82 3.89
C ASN A 115 -11.56 -8.98 2.58
N MET A 116 -12.04 -8.37 1.49
CA MET A 116 -11.33 -8.37 0.22
C MET A 116 -10.01 -7.58 0.30
N ALA A 117 -9.99 -6.43 0.97
CA ALA A 117 -8.79 -5.63 1.14
C ALA A 117 -7.71 -6.39 1.94
N GLU A 118 -8.11 -7.05 3.04
CA GLU A 118 -7.20 -7.92 3.81
C GLU A 118 -6.72 -9.13 2.98
N TRP A 119 -7.60 -9.74 2.18
CA TRP A 119 -7.27 -10.86 1.31
C TRP A 119 -6.22 -10.47 0.26
N PHE A 120 -6.41 -9.33 -0.42
CA PHE A 120 -5.42 -8.78 -1.35
C PHE A 120 -4.09 -8.50 -0.66
N TRP A 121 -4.12 -7.90 0.53
CA TRP A 121 -2.92 -7.62 1.31
C TRP A 121 -2.10 -8.90 1.55
N LYS A 122 -2.73 -9.93 2.10
CA LYS A 122 -2.07 -11.23 2.40
C LYS A 122 -1.45 -11.89 1.17
N LYS A 123 -2.06 -11.70 -0.01
CA LYS A 123 -1.54 -12.25 -1.28
C LYS A 123 -0.39 -11.42 -1.86
N LEU A 124 -0.42 -10.10 -1.67
CA LEU A 124 0.52 -9.18 -2.32
C LEU A 124 1.72 -8.81 -1.45
N GLU A 125 1.59 -8.80 -0.12
CA GLU A 125 2.67 -8.43 0.80
C GLU A 125 3.98 -9.20 0.55
N PRO A 126 3.97 -10.53 0.34
CA PRO A 126 5.19 -11.28 0.04
C PRO A 126 5.80 -10.97 -1.33
N LEU A 127 5.03 -10.36 -2.25
CA LEU A 127 5.40 -10.17 -3.65
C LEU A 127 5.72 -8.71 -3.99
N CYS A 128 5.26 -7.77 -3.17
CA CYS A 128 5.38 -6.33 -3.42
C CYS A 128 6.12 -5.65 -2.27
N PRO A 129 7.47 -5.60 -2.30
CA PRO A 129 8.26 -4.86 -1.31
C PRO A 129 7.79 -3.42 -1.18
N GLY A 130 7.61 -2.96 0.07
CA GLY A 130 7.11 -1.62 0.35
C GLY A 130 5.59 -1.46 0.21
N LEU A 131 4.82 -2.56 0.07
CA LEU A 131 3.36 -2.50 0.10
C LEU A 131 2.90 -1.72 1.35
N CYS A 132 2.14 -0.65 1.15
CA CYS A 132 1.72 0.24 2.23
C CYS A 132 0.21 0.45 2.31
N GLU A 133 -0.53 0.17 1.23
CA GLU A 133 -1.97 0.38 1.22
C GLU A 133 -2.64 -0.43 0.10
N ILE A 134 -3.78 -1.03 0.43
CA ILE A 134 -4.76 -1.58 -0.51
C ILE A 134 -6.06 -0.81 -0.36
N VAL A 135 -6.63 -0.35 -1.47
CA VAL A 135 -7.97 0.25 -1.50
C VAL A 135 -8.87 -0.60 -2.37
N VAL A 136 -10.00 -1.05 -1.84
CA VAL A 136 -11.03 -1.78 -2.60
C VAL A 136 -12.26 -0.90 -2.72
N HIS A 137 -12.63 -0.56 -3.93
CA HIS A 137 -13.86 0.15 -4.27
C HIS A 137 -14.92 -0.86 -4.72
N GLU A 138 -16.08 -0.82 -4.09
CA GLU A 138 -17.26 -1.60 -4.50
C GLU A 138 -18.18 -0.79 -5.40
N THR A 139 -18.26 0.52 -5.13
CA THR A 139 -19.04 1.48 -5.91
C THR A 139 -18.22 2.75 -6.13
N ALA A 140 -18.74 3.67 -6.94
CA ALA A 140 -18.08 4.96 -7.15
C ALA A 140 -17.89 5.81 -5.86
N THR A 141 -18.68 5.51 -4.82
CA THR A 141 -18.72 6.31 -3.59
C THR A 141 -18.32 5.54 -2.32
N ALA A 142 -18.15 4.21 -2.41
CA ALA A 142 -17.82 3.37 -1.26
C ALA A 142 -16.53 2.59 -1.50
N ARG A 143 -15.58 2.73 -0.59
CA ARG A 143 -14.29 2.02 -0.62
C ARG A 143 -13.80 1.71 0.79
N CYS A 144 -13.01 0.66 0.92
CA CYS A 144 -12.24 0.33 2.10
C CYS A 144 -10.75 0.59 1.85
N ILE A 145 -10.07 1.16 2.83
CA ILE A 145 -8.62 1.39 2.82
C ILE A 145 -8.02 0.52 3.91
N TYR A 146 -7.07 -0.35 3.55
CA TYR A 146 -6.39 -1.26 4.46
C TYR A 146 -4.87 -1.09 4.38
N ARG A 147 -4.19 -1.11 5.53
CA ARG A 147 -2.74 -0.86 5.67
C ARG A 147 -2.00 -1.96 6.43
N GLY A 148 -2.54 -3.18 6.47
CA GLY A 148 -1.85 -4.33 7.09
C GLY A 148 -1.95 -4.39 8.62
N GLN A 149 -2.99 -3.83 9.23
CA GLN A 149 -3.18 -3.80 10.70
C GLN A 149 -4.41 -4.59 11.12
#